data_abab027db52ace0737e353b25fc065d8
#
_entry.id   abab027db52ace0737e353b25fc065d8
#
_cell.length_a   1.000
_cell.length_b   1.000
_cell.length_c   1.000
_cell.angle_alpha   90.00
_cell.angle_beta   90.00
_cell.angle_gamma   90.00
#
_symmetry.space_group_name_H-M   'P 1'
#
loop_
_entity.id
_entity.type
_entity.pdbx_description
1 polymer ?
#
loop_
_entity_poly.entity_id
_entity_poly.type
_entity_poly.pdbx_seq_one_letter_code
_entity_poly.pdbx_strand_id
1 'polypeptide(L)'
;MLKNNCLPVLFIFSLLCFSAKVKAQEVPESLRIKLTATLDSMLEVIGNKSLSAAMQFDDETIWADAAGISSAAVAVTPEFKYEIGSVTKTFTAACILQLVDEGILQLDDSINKWLEPIIYIDTNITIRQLLRHQSGLYEVLANPELQPILLANTDSVWQASDVIATFINPPYNVPGAVWSYCNTGYFLLGMIIEAATGNPYYVEIRNRFLDPLALSSMGIPSFETLSGPIAHVWLDITGDGVTEDAHFFYYNWKALNSVAGAAGGYYSDATDITHWMRTYLRGDLIDAAIMDEAKETVTAPGISGTYGLGLMKKTFKGYTAYGHGGDLSYSANSWYLPDLDLSITVLNNDAEVISWDLEPVTIALLQTYENWKLTLHVDDVVNKVDIKVFPNPTSGNFNIAITGAPENKPFEIKLCNLYGQLVWVKTLSGSAISNGIINCSLPLNLQDGTYFIEINSEKNVLYNSTILKLS
;
A
#
# COMPACT_ATOMS: atom_id res chain seq x y z
N MET A 1 45.84 5.87 70.42
CA MET A 1 45.00 6.46 69.40
C MET A 1 44.89 5.42 68.27
N LEU A 2 43.89 4.59 68.27
CA LEU A 2 43.64 3.53 67.28
C LEU A 2 42.71 4.16 66.20
N LYS A 3 43.15 4.15 64.96
CA LYS A 3 42.33 4.58 63.78
C LYS A 3 41.62 3.31 63.24
N ASN A 4 40.29 3.31 63.35
CA ASN A 4 39.45 2.30 62.71
C ASN A 4 39.31 2.65 61.24
N ASN A 5 39.79 1.80 60.34
CA ASN A 5 39.51 1.81 58.92
C ASN A 5 38.30 0.91 58.67
N CYS A 6 37.13 1.54 58.38
CA CYS A 6 35.97 0.80 57.81
C CYS A 6 36.14 0.79 56.27
N LEU A 7 36.30 -0.39 55.70
CA LEU A 7 36.12 -0.62 54.26
C LEU A 7 34.59 -0.73 53.96
N PRO A 8 34.11 -0.05 52.92
CA PRO A 8 32.74 -0.31 52.45
C PRO A 8 32.70 -1.59 51.63
N VAL A 9 31.86 -2.54 52.06
CA VAL A 9 31.51 -3.73 51.27
C VAL A 9 30.53 -3.31 50.16
N LEU A 10 31.03 -3.32 48.91
CA LEU A 10 30.22 -3.08 47.73
C LEU A 10 29.42 -4.36 47.40
N PHE A 11 28.13 -4.37 47.68
CA PHE A 11 27.23 -5.42 47.19
C PHE A 11 26.92 -5.20 45.71
N ILE A 12 27.58 -5.97 44.82
CA ILE A 12 27.25 -6.03 43.41
C ILE A 12 26.00 -6.95 43.27
N PHE A 13 24.82 -6.35 43.13
CA PHE A 13 23.64 -7.07 42.67
C PHE A 13 23.77 -7.32 41.18
N SER A 14 24.21 -8.53 40.79
CA SER A 14 24.11 -8.95 39.39
C SER A 14 22.66 -9.23 39.07
N LEU A 15 21.99 -8.28 38.38
CA LEU A 15 20.70 -8.50 37.72
C LEU A 15 20.94 -9.48 36.57
N LEU A 16 20.68 -10.75 36.80
CA LEU A 16 20.52 -11.74 35.73
C LEU A 16 19.21 -11.42 35.01
N CYS A 17 19.26 -10.57 33.98
CA CYS A 17 18.19 -10.47 33.00
C CYS A 17 18.09 -11.80 32.24
N PHE A 18 17.20 -12.66 32.66
CA PHE A 18 16.69 -13.74 31.83
C PHE A 18 15.89 -13.09 30.70
N SER A 19 16.52 -12.80 29.58
CA SER A 19 15.82 -12.56 28.33
C SER A 19 15.22 -13.90 27.88
N ALA A 20 14.02 -14.21 28.31
CA ALA A 20 13.21 -15.20 27.61
C ALA A 20 13.11 -14.71 26.17
N LYS A 21 13.75 -15.41 25.23
CA LYS A 21 13.48 -15.22 23.80
C LYS A 21 12.01 -15.63 23.62
N VAL A 22 11.11 -14.65 23.68
CA VAL A 22 9.76 -14.85 23.16
C VAL A 22 9.95 -15.18 21.69
N LYS A 23 9.62 -16.40 21.30
CA LYS A 23 9.64 -16.80 19.90
C LYS A 23 8.65 -15.86 19.20
N ALA A 24 9.10 -15.13 18.20
CA ALA A 24 8.18 -14.29 17.43
C ALA A 24 7.04 -15.21 16.94
N GLN A 25 5.82 -14.76 17.14
CA GLN A 25 4.65 -15.48 16.64
C GLN A 25 4.74 -15.47 15.11
N GLU A 26 4.58 -16.63 14.49
CA GLU A 26 4.60 -16.76 13.03
C GLU A 26 3.16 -16.79 12.52
N VAL A 27 2.94 -16.25 11.32
CA VAL A 27 1.64 -16.37 10.65
C VAL A 27 1.26 -17.85 10.54
N PRO A 28 0.03 -18.23 10.93
CA PRO A 28 -0.41 -19.63 10.86
C PRO A 28 -0.21 -20.22 9.47
N GLU A 29 0.38 -21.41 9.40
CA GLU A 29 0.74 -22.08 8.15
C GLU A 29 -0.45 -22.21 7.19
N SER A 30 -1.65 -22.50 7.73
CA SER A 30 -2.88 -22.60 6.94
C SER A 30 -3.30 -21.27 6.29
N LEU A 31 -3.00 -20.14 6.91
CA LEU A 31 -3.21 -18.81 6.34
C LEU A 31 -2.13 -18.49 5.32
N ARG A 32 -0.86 -18.72 5.66
CA ARG A 32 0.28 -18.49 4.79
C ARG A 32 0.10 -19.16 3.43
N ILE A 33 -0.22 -20.46 3.41
CA ILE A 33 -0.45 -21.20 2.16
C ILE A 33 -1.57 -20.59 1.32
N LYS A 34 -2.66 -20.13 1.96
CA LYS A 34 -3.79 -19.54 1.23
C LYS A 34 -3.43 -18.17 0.63
N LEU A 35 -2.72 -17.33 1.38
CA LEU A 35 -2.30 -16.01 0.90
C LEU A 35 -1.31 -16.13 -0.25
N THR A 36 -0.31 -17.02 -0.16
CA THR A 36 0.62 -17.32 -1.24
C THR A 36 -0.12 -17.78 -2.51
N ALA A 37 -1.03 -18.75 -2.39
CA ALA A 37 -1.81 -19.22 -3.53
C ALA A 37 -2.72 -18.12 -4.13
N THR A 38 -3.22 -17.19 -3.29
CA THR A 38 -3.98 -16.03 -3.76
C THR A 38 -3.10 -15.09 -4.57
N LEU A 39 -1.89 -14.80 -4.08
CA LEU A 39 -0.93 -13.92 -4.78
C LEU A 39 -0.54 -14.51 -6.14
N ASP A 40 -0.21 -15.81 -6.20
CA ASP A 40 0.11 -16.52 -7.46
C ASP A 40 -1.05 -16.42 -8.46
N SER A 41 -2.26 -16.70 -8.00
CA SER A 41 -3.46 -16.61 -8.86
C SER A 41 -3.71 -15.18 -9.36
N MET A 42 -3.48 -14.19 -8.52
CA MET A 42 -3.68 -12.79 -8.89
C MET A 42 -2.62 -12.29 -9.86
N LEU A 43 -1.39 -12.79 -9.82
CA LEU A 43 -0.39 -12.51 -10.83
C LEU A 43 -0.86 -12.96 -12.21
N GLU A 44 -1.43 -14.16 -12.32
CA GLU A 44 -1.99 -14.68 -13.57
C GLU A 44 -3.19 -13.84 -14.06
N VAL A 45 -4.03 -13.39 -13.14
CA VAL A 45 -5.25 -12.59 -13.45
C VAL A 45 -4.89 -11.22 -14.00
N ILE A 46 -3.93 -10.53 -13.36
CA ILE A 46 -3.53 -9.17 -13.77
C ILE A 46 -2.59 -9.22 -14.96
N GLY A 47 -1.84 -10.32 -15.13
CA GLY A 47 -0.92 -10.52 -16.24
C GLY A 47 0.39 -9.75 -16.12
N ASN A 48 0.76 -9.30 -14.91
CA ASN A 48 1.98 -8.55 -14.63
C ASN A 48 3.23 -9.42 -14.66
N LYS A 49 4.41 -8.79 -14.63
CA LYS A 49 5.69 -9.51 -14.53
C LYS A 49 5.97 -9.99 -13.11
N SER A 50 5.62 -9.18 -12.10
CA SER A 50 5.69 -9.62 -10.71
C SER A 50 4.68 -8.91 -9.82
N LEU A 51 4.38 -9.56 -8.70
CA LEU A 51 3.72 -8.98 -7.54
C LEU A 51 4.56 -9.29 -6.30
N SER A 52 4.79 -8.30 -5.45
CA SER A 52 5.29 -8.49 -4.09
C SER A 52 4.24 -7.96 -3.13
N ALA A 53 3.87 -8.72 -2.12
CA ALA A 53 2.84 -8.32 -1.18
C ALA A 53 3.19 -8.66 0.25
N ALA A 54 2.68 -7.85 1.19
CA ALA A 54 2.76 -8.11 2.61
C ALA A 54 1.46 -7.74 3.32
N MET A 55 1.18 -8.43 4.41
CA MET A 55 0.07 -8.13 5.34
C MET A 55 0.60 -8.18 6.77
N GLN A 56 0.30 -7.15 7.56
CA GLN A 56 0.57 -7.14 9.00
C GLN A 56 -0.75 -7.17 9.75
N PHE A 57 -0.87 -8.15 10.66
CA PHE A 57 -2.09 -8.46 11.39
C PHE A 57 -2.13 -7.80 12.78
N ASP A 58 -3.29 -7.91 13.42
CA ASP A 58 -3.56 -7.38 14.78
C ASP A 58 -2.66 -7.99 15.88
N ASP A 59 -2.11 -9.18 15.65
CA ASP A 59 -1.16 -9.87 16.55
C ASP A 59 0.31 -9.56 16.28
N GLU A 60 0.60 -8.51 15.50
CA GLU A 60 1.93 -8.03 15.05
C GLU A 60 2.65 -8.99 14.08
N THR A 61 2.07 -10.12 13.71
CA THR A 61 2.69 -11.01 12.71
C THR A 61 2.62 -10.40 11.31
N ILE A 62 3.63 -10.70 10.48
CA ILE A 62 3.69 -10.23 9.10
C ILE A 62 3.80 -11.46 8.18
N TRP A 63 2.89 -11.53 7.19
CA TRP A 63 3.05 -12.36 6.01
C TRP A 63 3.62 -11.49 4.89
N ALA A 64 4.64 -12.00 4.21
CA ALA A 64 5.17 -11.41 2.99
C ALA A 64 5.48 -12.51 1.99
N ASP A 65 5.18 -12.26 0.74
CA ASP A 65 5.49 -13.18 -0.38
C ASP A 65 5.62 -12.40 -1.70
N ALA A 66 6.17 -13.07 -2.71
CA ALA A 66 6.34 -12.49 -4.03
C ALA A 66 6.15 -13.56 -5.12
N ALA A 67 5.53 -13.18 -6.21
CA ALA A 67 5.27 -14.03 -7.37
C ALA A 67 5.78 -13.37 -8.66
N GLY A 68 6.25 -14.18 -9.62
CA GLY A 68 6.74 -13.72 -10.92
C GLY A 68 8.23 -13.45 -10.98
N ILE A 69 8.64 -12.53 -11.86
CA ILE A 69 10.05 -12.32 -12.21
C ILE A 69 10.48 -10.86 -12.06
N SER A 70 11.71 -10.67 -11.60
CA SER A 70 12.45 -9.40 -11.74
C SER A 70 13.00 -9.26 -13.15
N SER A 71 13.74 -10.25 -13.62
CA SER A 71 14.24 -10.34 -15.01
C SER A 71 13.95 -11.73 -15.57
N ALA A 72 14.22 -11.96 -16.85
CA ALA A 72 13.94 -13.25 -17.52
C ALA A 72 14.52 -14.47 -16.79
N ALA A 73 15.58 -14.32 -15.99
CA ALA A 73 16.28 -15.40 -15.31
C ALA A 73 16.15 -15.34 -13.76
N VAL A 74 15.50 -14.31 -13.21
CA VAL A 74 15.48 -14.05 -11.76
C VAL A 74 14.05 -13.90 -11.28
N ALA A 75 13.58 -14.84 -10.47
CA ALA A 75 12.32 -14.70 -9.75
C ALA A 75 12.43 -13.61 -8.69
N VAL A 76 11.34 -12.90 -8.43
CA VAL A 76 11.27 -11.99 -7.29
C VAL A 76 11.15 -12.75 -5.97
N THR A 77 11.63 -12.14 -4.91
CA THR A 77 11.41 -12.57 -3.53
C THR A 77 10.92 -11.37 -2.71
N PRO A 78 10.38 -11.58 -1.49
CA PRO A 78 9.89 -10.48 -0.64
C PRO A 78 10.91 -9.37 -0.37
N GLU A 79 12.21 -9.66 -0.46
CA GLU A 79 13.30 -8.72 -0.20
C GLU A 79 13.60 -7.77 -1.38
N PHE A 80 13.00 -8.01 -2.54
CA PHE A 80 13.14 -7.09 -3.66
C PHE A 80 12.48 -5.75 -3.36
N LYS A 81 13.19 -4.67 -3.72
CA LYS A 81 12.72 -3.30 -3.58
C LYS A 81 12.10 -2.80 -4.87
N TYR A 82 11.08 -1.99 -4.68
CA TYR A 82 10.35 -1.30 -5.73
C TYR A 82 10.32 0.19 -5.40
N GLU A 83 10.28 1.03 -6.41
CA GLU A 83 9.95 2.44 -6.21
C GLU A 83 8.49 2.56 -5.76
N ILE A 84 8.25 3.23 -4.65
CA ILE A 84 6.91 3.28 -4.04
C ILE A 84 6.10 4.50 -4.50
N GLY A 85 6.69 5.33 -5.35
CA GLY A 85 6.01 6.51 -5.91
C GLY A 85 5.37 7.36 -4.81
N SER A 86 4.14 7.77 -5.02
CA SER A 86 3.42 8.68 -4.12
C SER A 86 3.11 8.13 -2.73
N VAL A 87 3.34 6.85 -2.43
CA VAL A 87 3.33 6.34 -1.05
C VAL A 87 4.37 7.10 -0.20
N THR A 88 5.45 7.60 -0.82
CA THR A 88 6.43 8.52 -0.23
C THR A 88 5.78 9.70 0.50
N LYS A 89 4.66 10.23 -0.01
CA LYS A 89 3.97 11.38 0.58
C LYS A 89 3.51 11.14 2.01
N THR A 90 3.25 9.89 2.38
CA THR A 90 2.87 9.54 3.75
C THR A 90 3.99 9.80 4.74
N PHE A 91 5.25 9.60 4.35
CA PHE A 91 6.44 9.90 5.17
C PHE A 91 6.69 11.40 5.28
N THR A 92 6.58 12.12 4.17
CA THR A 92 6.71 13.59 4.16
C THR A 92 5.62 14.23 5.01
N ALA A 93 4.37 13.78 4.88
CA ALA A 93 3.25 14.24 5.69
C ALA A 93 3.46 13.91 7.17
N ALA A 94 3.85 12.70 7.51
CA ALA A 94 4.16 12.30 8.89
C ALA A 94 5.25 13.16 9.52
N CYS A 95 6.30 13.50 8.77
CA CYS A 95 7.38 14.37 9.23
C CYS A 95 6.85 15.79 9.55
N ILE A 96 6.05 16.37 8.66
CA ILE A 96 5.37 17.65 8.90
C ILE A 96 4.47 17.57 10.13
N LEU A 97 3.66 16.53 10.25
CA LEU A 97 2.72 16.36 11.36
C LEU A 97 3.45 16.15 12.70
N GLN A 98 4.59 15.46 12.73
CA GLN A 98 5.43 15.39 13.92
C GLN A 98 6.01 16.75 14.30
N LEU A 99 6.47 17.55 13.32
CA LEU A 99 6.94 18.91 13.59
C LEU A 99 5.81 19.82 14.08
N VAL A 100 4.56 19.55 13.70
CA VAL A 100 3.37 20.23 14.28
C VAL A 100 3.13 19.77 15.72
N ASP A 101 3.25 18.49 16.02
CA ASP A 101 3.13 17.92 17.37
C ASP A 101 4.19 18.48 18.31
N GLU A 102 5.42 18.65 17.81
CA GLU A 102 6.53 19.28 18.52
C GLU A 102 6.34 20.81 18.70
N GLY A 103 5.32 21.42 18.11
CA GLY A 103 5.06 22.85 18.15
C GLY A 103 6.03 23.70 17.32
N ILE A 104 6.82 23.09 16.45
CA ILE A 104 7.76 23.77 15.55
C ILE A 104 7.00 24.39 14.38
N LEU A 105 6.05 23.63 13.78
CA LEU A 105 5.17 24.06 12.70
C LEU A 105 3.73 24.23 13.21
N GLN A 106 2.95 24.97 12.41
CA GLN A 106 1.47 24.96 12.50
C GLN A 106 0.90 24.64 11.12
N LEU A 107 -0.17 23.87 11.05
CA LEU A 107 -0.79 23.51 9.76
C LEU A 107 -1.23 24.74 8.97
N ASP A 108 -1.62 25.80 9.65
CA ASP A 108 -2.08 27.04 9.05
C ASP A 108 -0.96 28.11 8.92
N ASP A 109 0.31 27.73 9.21
CA ASP A 109 1.45 28.55 8.83
C ASP A 109 1.48 28.71 7.31
N SER A 110 1.62 29.96 6.86
CA SER A 110 1.89 30.25 5.44
C SER A 110 3.34 29.96 5.09
N ILE A 111 3.59 29.56 3.85
CA ILE A 111 4.94 29.14 3.40
C ILE A 111 5.98 30.24 3.53
N ASN A 112 5.59 31.52 3.50
CA ASN A 112 6.52 32.65 3.65
C ASN A 112 7.17 32.73 5.04
N LYS A 113 6.67 32.00 6.02
CA LYS A 113 7.31 31.87 7.33
C LYS A 113 8.57 31.02 7.25
N TRP A 114 8.68 30.15 6.25
CA TRP A 114 9.70 29.12 6.13
C TRP A 114 10.55 29.26 4.86
N LEU A 115 9.97 29.75 3.77
CA LEU A 115 10.62 29.82 2.46
C LEU A 115 10.66 31.26 1.95
N GLU A 116 11.78 31.62 1.30
CA GLU A 116 11.87 32.87 0.56
C GLU A 116 10.86 32.88 -0.61
N PRO A 117 10.40 34.05 -1.04
CA PRO A 117 9.48 34.17 -2.16
C PRO A 117 9.99 33.49 -3.44
N ILE A 118 9.15 32.64 -4.03
CA ILE A 118 9.44 31.94 -5.29
C ILE A 118 8.47 32.47 -6.36
N ILE A 119 8.98 32.70 -7.58
CA ILE A 119 8.16 33.17 -8.69
C ILE A 119 6.96 32.23 -8.92
N TYR A 120 5.79 32.80 -9.23
CA TYR A 120 4.52 32.07 -9.46
C TYR A 120 3.97 31.28 -8.27
N ILE A 121 4.55 31.38 -7.10
CA ILE A 121 4.06 30.73 -5.88
C ILE A 121 3.52 31.79 -4.93
N ASP A 122 2.22 31.71 -4.62
CA ASP A 122 1.60 32.57 -3.61
C ASP A 122 2.16 32.27 -2.22
N THR A 123 2.78 33.25 -1.61
CA THR A 123 3.44 33.14 -0.32
C THR A 123 2.46 32.90 0.86
N ASN A 124 1.15 33.07 0.64
CA ASN A 124 0.11 32.82 1.64
C ASN A 124 -0.45 31.39 1.62
N ILE A 125 0.01 30.54 0.69
CA ILE A 125 -0.34 29.10 0.71
C ILE A 125 0.03 28.53 2.07
N THR A 126 -0.88 27.80 2.69
CA THR A 126 -0.64 27.16 4.00
C THR A 126 -0.07 25.74 3.86
N ILE A 127 0.63 25.26 4.90
CA ILE A 127 1.11 23.87 4.98
C ILE A 127 -0.06 22.89 4.80
N ARG A 128 -1.21 23.16 5.42
CA ARG A 128 -2.45 22.41 5.24
C ARG A 128 -2.88 22.29 3.78
N GLN A 129 -2.85 23.39 3.04
CA GLN A 129 -3.23 23.41 1.61
C GLN A 129 -2.25 22.60 0.76
N LEU A 130 -0.95 22.62 1.07
CA LEU A 130 0.04 21.77 0.41
C LEU A 130 -0.23 20.28 0.67
N LEU A 131 -0.37 19.88 1.94
CA LEU A 131 -0.64 18.50 2.36
C LEU A 131 -1.91 17.94 1.72
N ARG A 132 -2.94 18.79 1.54
CA ARG A 132 -4.29 18.40 1.09
C ARG A 132 -4.51 18.58 -0.42
N HIS A 133 -3.48 18.96 -1.18
CA HIS A 133 -3.58 19.27 -2.63
C HIS A 133 -4.58 20.37 -2.98
N GLN A 134 -4.63 21.40 -2.15
CA GLN A 134 -5.48 22.59 -2.34
C GLN A 134 -4.67 23.88 -2.60
N SER A 135 -3.42 23.75 -2.99
CA SER A 135 -2.53 24.89 -3.22
C SER A 135 -2.80 25.64 -4.53
N GLY A 136 -3.43 24.99 -5.51
CA GLY A 136 -3.64 25.55 -6.85
C GLY A 136 -2.40 25.70 -7.71
N LEU A 137 -1.25 25.23 -7.24
CA LEU A 137 0.06 25.35 -7.92
C LEU A 137 0.09 24.61 -9.26
N TYR A 138 1.01 25.06 -10.12
CA TYR A 138 1.40 24.33 -11.32
C TYR A 138 2.08 22.99 -10.93
N GLU A 139 1.76 21.91 -11.63
CA GLU A 139 2.38 20.59 -11.48
C GLU A 139 3.69 20.52 -12.26
N VAL A 140 4.83 20.67 -11.60
CA VAL A 140 6.14 20.72 -12.27
C VAL A 140 6.50 19.42 -12.99
N LEU A 141 5.99 18.25 -12.52
CA LEU A 141 6.21 16.98 -13.19
C LEU A 141 5.45 16.86 -14.52
N ALA A 142 4.44 17.70 -14.74
CA ALA A 142 3.72 17.81 -16.02
C ALA A 142 4.40 18.79 -17.01
N ASN A 143 5.52 19.42 -16.64
CA ASN A 143 6.22 20.31 -17.53
C ASN A 143 6.85 19.51 -18.69
N PRO A 144 6.53 19.81 -19.97
CA PRO A 144 7.00 19.04 -21.12
C PRO A 144 8.52 19.09 -21.33
N GLU A 145 9.21 20.07 -20.75
CA GLU A 145 10.67 20.21 -20.83
C GLU A 145 11.40 19.30 -19.83
N LEU A 146 10.71 18.82 -18.78
CA LEU A 146 11.33 18.03 -17.71
C LEU A 146 11.87 16.70 -18.22
N GLN A 147 11.04 15.87 -18.84
CA GLN A 147 11.42 14.53 -19.25
C GLN A 147 12.61 14.50 -20.22
N PRO A 148 12.68 15.35 -21.28
CA PRO A 148 13.86 15.41 -22.15
C PRO A 148 15.15 15.77 -21.42
N ILE A 149 15.09 16.65 -20.42
CA ILE A 149 16.25 17.05 -19.61
C ILE A 149 16.73 15.90 -18.72
N LEU A 150 15.81 15.18 -18.08
CA LEU A 150 16.15 14.00 -17.26
C LEU A 150 16.78 12.88 -18.10
N LEU A 151 16.21 12.63 -19.29
CA LEU A 151 16.74 11.64 -20.23
C LEU A 151 18.12 12.00 -20.77
N ALA A 152 18.42 13.29 -20.92
CA ALA A 152 19.74 13.74 -21.39
C ALA A 152 20.86 13.48 -20.36
N ASN A 153 20.53 13.37 -19.06
CA ASN A 153 21.47 13.03 -17.99
C ASN A 153 20.78 12.31 -16.83
N THR A 154 20.63 11.01 -16.96
CA THR A 154 19.95 10.14 -15.99
C THR A 154 20.65 10.04 -14.65
N ASP A 155 21.94 10.38 -14.57
CA ASP A 155 22.75 10.39 -13.34
C ASP A 155 22.75 11.74 -12.58
N SER A 156 22.11 12.78 -13.15
CA SER A 156 22.00 14.08 -12.47
C SER A 156 21.21 13.94 -11.17
N VAL A 157 21.57 14.73 -10.16
CA VAL A 157 20.84 14.81 -8.89
C VAL A 157 20.28 16.22 -8.75
N TRP A 158 18.98 16.30 -8.56
CA TRP A 158 18.22 17.54 -8.47
C TRP A 158 17.79 17.81 -7.03
N GLN A 159 17.90 19.07 -6.63
CA GLN A 159 17.26 19.56 -5.41
C GLN A 159 15.85 20.08 -5.75
N ALA A 160 14.93 20.03 -4.79
CA ALA A 160 13.56 20.51 -4.98
C ALA A 160 13.53 21.98 -5.42
N SER A 161 14.43 22.83 -4.89
CA SER A 161 14.60 24.22 -5.30
C SER A 161 14.97 24.39 -6.77
N ASP A 162 15.87 23.52 -7.28
CA ASP A 162 16.31 23.58 -8.69
C ASP A 162 15.20 23.13 -9.63
N VAL A 163 14.45 22.09 -9.25
CA VAL A 163 13.28 21.61 -10.00
C VAL A 163 12.24 22.71 -10.10
N ILE A 164 11.90 23.34 -8.98
CA ILE A 164 10.91 24.42 -8.94
C ILE A 164 11.42 25.63 -9.75
N ALA A 165 12.66 26.08 -9.51
CA ALA A 165 13.21 27.25 -10.23
C ALA A 165 13.26 27.05 -11.74
N THR A 166 13.46 25.82 -12.20
CA THR A 166 13.59 25.51 -13.64
C THR A 166 12.24 25.29 -14.32
N PHE A 167 11.29 24.63 -13.66
CA PHE A 167 10.11 24.08 -14.33
C PHE A 167 8.77 24.66 -13.86
N ILE A 168 8.77 25.56 -12.84
CA ILE A 168 7.52 26.19 -12.37
C ILE A 168 6.93 27.11 -13.42
N ASN A 169 5.61 27.09 -13.55
CA ASN A 169 4.82 27.96 -14.38
C ASN A 169 3.72 28.65 -13.55
N PRO A 170 2.98 29.61 -14.08
CA PRO A 170 1.87 30.22 -13.37
C PRO A 170 0.88 29.21 -12.82
N PRO A 171 0.34 29.44 -11.60
CA PRO A 171 -0.56 28.48 -10.95
C PRO A 171 -1.83 28.25 -11.76
N TYR A 172 -2.43 27.08 -11.63
CA TYR A 172 -3.69 26.75 -12.28
C TYR A 172 -4.90 27.44 -11.63
N ASN A 173 -4.84 27.63 -10.30
CA ASN A 173 -5.93 28.18 -9.51
C ASN A 173 -5.40 28.98 -8.33
N VAL A 174 -6.28 29.80 -7.72
CA VAL A 174 -5.96 30.44 -6.44
C VAL A 174 -5.98 29.41 -5.32
N PRO A 175 -5.14 29.56 -4.28
CA PRO A 175 -5.10 28.65 -3.14
C PRO A 175 -6.47 28.44 -2.49
N GLY A 176 -6.82 27.19 -2.20
CA GLY A 176 -8.08 26.80 -1.56
C GLY A 176 -9.30 26.72 -2.49
N ALA A 177 -9.22 27.17 -3.74
CA ALA A 177 -10.38 27.21 -4.63
C ALA A 177 -10.86 25.83 -5.09
N VAL A 178 -9.91 24.95 -5.40
CA VAL A 178 -10.19 23.58 -5.90
C VAL A 178 -9.18 22.59 -5.32
N TRP A 179 -9.59 21.35 -5.27
CA TRP A 179 -8.68 20.25 -5.06
C TRP A 179 -8.06 19.83 -6.40
N SER A 180 -6.73 19.76 -6.44
CA SER A 180 -5.99 19.29 -7.61
C SER A 180 -4.69 18.65 -7.15
N TYR A 181 -4.52 17.36 -7.42
CA TYR A 181 -3.30 16.64 -7.06
C TYR A 181 -2.07 17.35 -7.61
N CYS A 182 -1.08 17.61 -6.75
CA CYS A 182 0.08 18.42 -7.13
C CYS A 182 1.34 18.00 -6.36
N ASN A 183 2.33 17.45 -7.09
CA ASN A 183 3.61 17.05 -6.53
C ASN A 183 4.45 18.26 -6.12
N THR A 184 4.32 19.39 -6.79
CA THR A 184 5.01 20.64 -6.42
C THR A 184 4.77 21.04 -4.97
N GLY A 185 3.56 20.79 -4.46
CA GLY A 185 3.24 21.02 -3.05
C GLY A 185 4.12 20.19 -2.10
N TYR A 186 4.43 18.96 -2.45
CA TYR A 186 5.28 18.07 -1.63
C TYR A 186 6.77 18.40 -1.75
N PHE A 187 7.20 18.97 -2.87
CA PHE A 187 8.56 19.54 -2.95
C PHE A 187 8.71 20.71 -1.98
N LEU A 188 7.71 21.60 -1.92
CA LEU A 188 7.71 22.69 -0.95
C LEU A 188 7.64 22.17 0.51
N LEU A 189 6.87 21.10 0.79
CA LEU A 189 6.87 20.48 2.12
C LEU A 189 8.25 19.91 2.49
N GLY A 190 8.96 19.27 1.55
CA GLY A 190 10.34 18.86 1.76
C GLY A 190 11.26 20.03 2.11
N MET A 191 11.18 21.14 1.36
CA MET A 191 11.94 22.36 1.65
C MET A 191 11.55 22.98 3.00
N ILE A 192 10.28 22.91 3.41
CA ILE A 192 9.82 23.39 4.73
C ILE A 192 10.40 22.54 5.86
N ILE A 193 10.46 21.20 5.71
CA ILE A 193 11.14 20.32 6.67
C ILE A 193 12.60 20.77 6.83
N GLU A 194 13.30 20.98 5.73
CA GLU A 194 14.70 21.42 5.75
C GLU A 194 14.88 22.79 6.42
N ALA A 195 14.01 23.75 6.12
CA ALA A 195 14.05 25.08 6.73
C ALA A 195 13.75 25.04 8.23
N ALA A 196 12.83 24.17 8.66
CA ALA A 196 12.42 24.05 10.06
C ALA A 196 13.43 23.30 10.92
N THR A 197 14.17 22.34 10.36
CA THR A 197 15.07 21.44 11.11
C THR A 197 16.54 21.73 10.87
N GLY A 198 16.90 22.34 9.75
CA GLY A 198 18.29 22.54 9.33
C GLY A 198 18.95 21.28 8.73
N ASN A 199 18.22 20.19 8.58
CA ASN A 199 18.67 18.93 7.99
C ASN A 199 17.96 18.65 6.66
N PRO A 200 18.57 17.92 5.73
CA PRO A 200 17.88 17.44 4.54
C PRO A 200 16.62 16.63 4.92
N TYR A 201 15.51 16.80 4.20
CA TYR A 201 14.23 16.16 4.53
C TYR A 201 14.34 14.63 4.61
N TYR A 202 15.14 14.00 3.76
CA TYR A 202 15.34 12.54 3.76
C TYR A 202 16.12 12.06 5.00
N VAL A 203 17.01 12.90 5.54
CA VAL A 203 17.71 12.63 6.80
C VAL A 203 16.74 12.72 7.98
N GLU A 204 15.84 13.73 7.99
CA GLU A 204 14.80 13.83 9.02
C GLU A 204 13.86 12.63 8.99
N ILE A 205 13.38 12.23 7.81
CA ILE A 205 12.53 11.05 7.65
C ILE A 205 13.23 9.79 8.15
N ARG A 206 14.53 9.63 7.82
CA ARG A 206 15.33 8.50 8.30
C ARG A 206 15.42 8.48 9.81
N ASN A 207 15.83 9.59 10.41
CA ASN A 207 16.04 9.69 11.85
C ASN A 207 14.73 9.54 12.65
N ARG A 208 13.61 10.02 12.12
CA ARG A 208 12.31 9.99 12.79
C ARG A 208 11.57 8.68 12.64
N PHE A 209 11.74 8.01 11.48
CA PHE A 209 10.92 6.86 11.13
C PHE A 209 11.73 5.65 10.69
N LEU A 210 12.63 5.78 9.70
CA LEU A 210 13.24 4.61 9.08
C LEU A 210 14.12 3.84 10.07
N ASP A 211 15.01 4.52 10.78
CA ASP A 211 15.91 3.89 11.73
C ASP A 211 15.18 3.44 13.02
N PRO A 212 14.30 4.26 13.65
CA PRO A 212 13.57 3.82 14.84
C PRO A 212 12.64 2.63 14.62
N LEU A 213 12.04 2.54 13.44
CA LEU A 213 11.13 1.44 13.08
C LEU A 213 11.84 0.29 12.36
N ALA A 214 13.18 0.38 12.20
CA ALA A 214 14.01 -0.59 11.49
C ALA A 214 13.56 -0.88 10.05
N LEU A 215 13.03 0.14 9.33
CA LEU A 215 12.63 0.06 7.92
C LEU A 215 13.87 0.06 7.02
N SER A 216 14.62 -1.03 7.07
CA SER A 216 15.98 -1.11 6.54
C SER A 216 16.05 -1.23 5.01
N SER A 217 14.94 -1.61 4.37
CA SER A 217 14.83 -1.67 2.92
C SER A 217 14.67 -0.28 2.29
N MET A 218 14.28 0.72 3.09
CA MET A 218 13.85 2.03 2.58
C MET A 218 14.98 3.03 2.38
N GLY A 219 14.83 3.86 1.35
CA GLY A 219 15.69 5.01 1.08
C GLY A 219 15.45 5.59 -0.31
N ILE A 220 16.15 6.69 -0.60
CA ILE A 220 16.14 7.35 -1.91
C ILE A 220 17.50 7.10 -2.60
N PRO A 221 17.55 6.29 -3.70
CA PRO A 221 18.82 5.90 -4.33
C PRO A 221 19.71 7.07 -4.77
N SER A 222 19.11 8.24 -5.03
CA SER A 222 19.84 9.45 -5.43
C SER A 222 20.66 10.06 -4.28
N PHE A 223 20.26 9.85 -3.03
CA PHE A 223 20.88 10.45 -1.83
C PHE A 223 21.48 9.41 -0.89
N GLU A 224 21.08 8.15 -1.01
CA GLU A 224 21.44 7.07 -0.08
C GLU A 224 21.84 5.81 -0.84
N THR A 225 22.65 4.96 -0.21
CA THR A 225 22.96 3.64 -0.76
C THR A 225 21.95 2.62 -0.25
N LEU A 226 21.17 2.03 -1.14
CA LEU A 226 20.28 0.93 -0.80
C LEU A 226 21.03 -0.40 -0.83
N SER A 227 20.79 -1.24 0.18
CA SER A 227 21.32 -2.60 0.24
C SER A 227 20.28 -3.60 -0.25
N GLY A 228 20.71 -4.66 -0.95
CA GLY A 228 19.83 -5.73 -1.44
C GLY A 228 19.27 -5.48 -2.86
N PRO A 229 18.47 -6.40 -3.38
CA PRO A 229 18.05 -6.39 -4.78
C PRO A 229 16.96 -5.33 -5.05
N ILE A 230 17.00 -4.74 -6.23
CA ILE A 230 15.95 -3.89 -6.78
C ILE A 230 15.32 -4.66 -7.94
N ALA A 231 13.99 -4.71 -8.01
CA ALA A 231 13.28 -5.35 -9.11
C ALA A 231 13.56 -4.62 -10.43
N HIS A 232 13.66 -5.36 -11.52
CA HIS A 232 13.75 -4.76 -12.84
C HIS A 232 12.42 -4.12 -13.22
N VAL A 233 12.45 -3.00 -13.93
CA VAL A 233 11.27 -2.37 -14.53
C VAL A 233 10.97 -3.04 -15.86
N TRP A 234 9.70 -3.31 -16.10
CA TRP A 234 9.19 -3.76 -17.39
C TRP A 234 8.31 -2.67 -18.00
N LEU A 235 8.55 -2.37 -19.29
CA LEU A 235 7.87 -1.29 -20.01
C LEU A 235 7.73 -1.69 -21.48
N ASP A 236 6.63 -1.35 -22.12
CA ASP A 236 6.47 -1.45 -23.57
C ASP A 236 7.30 -0.35 -24.26
N ILE A 237 8.58 -0.65 -24.53
CA ILE A 237 9.53 0.29 -25.15
C ILE A 237 9.23 0.47 -26.65
N THR A 238 8.72 -0.58 -27.30
CA THR A 238 8.51 -0.60 -28.74
C THR A 238 7.11 -0.13 -29.14
N GLY A 239 6.16 -0.07 -28.22
CA GLY A 239 4.76 0.33 -28.46
C GLY A 239 3.95 -0.77 -29.15
N ASP A 240 4.37 -2.04 -29.05
CA ASP A 240 3.69 -3.19 -29.67
C ASP A 240 2.75 -3.93 -28.70
N GLY A 241 2.63 -3.47 -27.47
CA GLY A 241 1.81 -4.05 -26.40
C GLY A 241 2.52 -5.18 -25.63
N VAL A 242 3.82 -5.39 -25.85
CA VAL A 242 4.64 -6.35 -25.13
C VAL A 242 5.69 -5.59 -24.31
N THR A 243 5.74 -5.85 -23.01
CA THR A 243 6.72 -5.19 -22.14
C THR A 243 8.08 -5.88 -22.22
N GLU A 244 9.14 -5.10 -22.39
CA GLU A 244 10.54 -5.50 -22.33
C GLU A 244 11.15 -5.16 -20.96
N ASP A 245 12.28 -5.83 -20.63
CA ASP A 245 13.11 -5.50 -19.49
C ASP A 245 13.79 -4.14 -19.72
N ALA A 246 13.21 -3.10 -19.12
CA ALA A 246 13.66 -1.73 -19.25
C ALA A 246 14.69 -1.32 -18.17
N HIS A 247 15.13 -2.26 -17.34
CA HIS A 247 16.02 -1.97 -16.20
C HIS A 247 17.30 -1.25 -16.61
N PHE A 248 17.86 -1.58 -17.75
CA PHE A 248 19.07 -0.91 -18.27
C PHE A 248 18.85 0.60 -18.46
N PHE A 249 17.66 1.04 -18.83
CA PHE A 249 17.31 2.46 -18.98
C PHE A 249 17.04 3.14 -17.65
N TYR A 250 16.59 2.41 -16.62
CA TYR A 250 16.13 2.93 -15.33
C TYR A 250 17.10 2.69 -14.18
N TYR A 251 18.07 1.78 -14.31
CA TYR A 251 18.95 1.31 -13.23
C TYR A 251 19.68 2.42 -12.47
N ASN A 252 20.05 3.51 -13.14
CA ASN A 252 20.72 4.66 -12.55
C ASN A 252 19.91 5.96 -12.73
N TRP A 253 18.60 5.85 -12.75
CA TRP A 253 17.78 7.04 -12.98
C TRP A 253 17.67 7.91 -11.72
N LYS A 254 18.84 8.35 -11.23
CA LYS A 254 18.98 9.26 -10.10
C LYS A 254 18.25 10.58 -10.35
N ALA A 255 18.23 11.02 -11.60
CA ALA A 255 17.53 12.23 -12.00
C ALA A 255 16.04 12.14 -11.64
N LEU A 256 15.34 11.09 -12.05
CA LEU A 256 13.91 10.91 -11.78
C LEU A 256 13.64 10.81 -10.27
N ASN A 257 14.41 9.96 -9.56
CA ASN A 257 14.19 9.76 -8.13
C ASN A 257 14.46 11.02 -7.32
N SER A 258 15.52 11.79 -7.65
CA SER A 258 15.81 13.05 -6.96
C SER A 258 14.77 14.12 -7.25
N VAL A 259 14.26 14.20 -8.49
CA VAL A 259 13.16 15.09 -8.85
C VAL A 259 11.87 14.70 -8.15
N ALA A 260 11.53 13.41 -8.12
CA ALA A 260 10.35 12.93 -7.38
C ALA A 260 10.47 13.18 -5.87
N GLY A 261 11.67 13.04 -5.31
CA GLY A 261 12.10 13.46 -3.99
C GLY A 261 11.07 13.21 -2.89
N ALA A 262 10.70 14.26 -2.16
CA ALA A 262 9.72 14.24 -1.07
C ALA A 262 8.28 13.88 -1.53
N ALA A 263 8.01 13.89 -2.83
CA ALA A 263 6.71 13.53 -3.40
C ALA A 263 6.64 12.07 -3.88
N GLY A 264 7.79 11.40 -4.16
CA GLY A 264 7.72 10.09 -4.80
C GLY A 264 9.02 9.30 -4.92
N GLY A 265 10.14 9.74 -4.36
CA GLY A 265 11.47 9.20 -4.68
C GLY A 265 11.93 8.01 -3.84
N TYR A 266 11.15 7.49 -2.90
CA TYR A 266 11.55 6.37 -2.05
C TYR A 266 11.40 5.02 -2.73
N TYR A 267 12.29 4.11 -2.36
CA TYR A 267 12.24 2.67 -2.64
C TYR A 267 12.03 1.91 -1.35
N SER A 268 11.33 0.78 -1.42
CA SER A 268 11.13 -0.14 -0.30
C SER A 268 10.71 -1.53 -0.79
N ASP A 269 10.77 -2.53 0.09
CA ASP A 269 10.05 -3.77 -0.05
C ASP A 269 8.61 -3.66 0.55
N ALA A 270 7.78 -4.68 0.28
CA ALA A 270 6.40 -4.69 0.75
C ALA A 270 6.30 -4.78 2.28
N THR A 271 7.25 -5.43 2.94
CA THR A 271 7.25 -5.67 4.40
C THR A 271 7.38 -4.35 5.16
N ASP A 272 8.41 -3.56 4.81
CA ASP A 272 8.68 -2.30 5.49
C ASP A 272 7.55 -1.29 5.28
N ILE A 273 6.97 -1.21 4.06
CA ILE A 273 5.82 -0.32 3.80
C ILE A 273 4.58 -0.76 4.58
N THR A 274 4.34 -2.07 4.67
CA THR A 274 3.20 -2.60 5.44
C THR A 274 3.35 -2.27 6.92
N HIS A 275 4.55 -2.44 7.47
CA HIS A 275 4.85 -2.06 8.86
C HIS A 275 4.71 -0.56 9.10
N TRP A 276 5.25 0.26 8.18
CA TRP A 276 5.08 1.71 8.21
C TRP A 276 3.61 2.12 8.24
N MET A 277 2.83 1.62 7.29
CA MET A 277 1.45 2.06 7.11
C MET A 277 0.59 1.77 8.35
N ARG A 278 0.78 0.59 8.97
CA ARG A 278 0.08 0.23 10.20
C ARG A 278 0.53 1.10 11.38
N THR A 279 1.84 1.23 11.62
CA THR A 279 2.38 1.99 12.74
C THR A 279 2.00 3.46 12.66
N TYR A 280 2.12 4.08 11.49
CA TYR A 280 1.74 5.47 11.28
C TYR A 280 0.24 5.72 11.47
N LEU A 281 -0.60 4.92 10.82
CA LEU A 281 -2.04 5.16 10.78
C LEU A 281 -2.78 4.65 12.03
N ARG A 282 -2.17 3.75 12.80
CA ARG A 282 -2.64 3.37 14.13
C ARG A 282 -2.53 4.52 15.12
N GLY A 283 -1.62 5.47 14.87
CA GLY A 283 -1.42 6.66 15.69
C GLY A 283 -0.32 6.50 16.74
N ASP A 284 0.60 5.56 16.55
CA ASP A 284 1.68 5.30 17.51
C ASP A 284 2.81 6.35 17.45
N LEU A 285 2.81 7.21 16.41
CA LEU A 285 3.92 8.15 16.12
C LEU A 285 3.57 9.63 16.30
N ILE A 286 2.30 9.99 16.40
CA ILE A 286 1.80 11.36 16.36
C ILE A 286 0.61 11.46 17.32
N ASP A 287 0.43 12.62 18.00
CA ASP A 287 -0.71 12.87 18.87
C ASP A 287 -2.05 12.51 18.18
N ALA A 288 -2.96 11.91 18.93
CA ALA A 288 -4.22 11.39 18.40
C ALA A 288 -5.07 12.49 17.75
N ALA A 289 -5.09 13.71 18.31
CA ALA A 289 -5.88 14.80 17.74
C ALA A 289 -5.34 15.26 16.38
N ILE A 290 -4.00 15.27 16.21
CA ILE A 290 -3.34 15.60 14.94
C ILE A 290 -3.59 14.49 13.92
N MET A 291 -3.54 13.23 14.35
CA MET A 291 -3.83 12.10 13.47
C MET A 291 -5.31 12.09 13.03
N ASP A 292 -6.23 12.42 13.90
CA ASP A 292 -7.66 12.56 13.57
C ASP A 292 -7.86 13.67 12.52
N GLU A 293 -7.18 14.83 12.70
CA GLU A 293 -7.20 15.92 11.72
C GLU A 293 -6.58 15.49 10.37
N ALA A 294 -5.51 14.70 10.39
CA ALA A 294 -4.89 14.16 9.17
C ALA A 294 -5.84 13.23 8.40
N LYS A 295 -6.70 12.51 9.11
CA LYS A 295 -7.73 11.62 8.55
C LYS A 295 -9.02 12.32 8.13
N GLU A 296 -9.19 13.62 8.47
CA GLU A 296 -10.28 14.43 7.93
C GLU A 296 -10.07 14.69 6.44
N THR A 297 -11.01 14.21 5.63
CA THR A 297 -10.86 14.20 4.19
C THR A 297 -11.80 15.16 3.47
N VAL A 298 -11.36 15.63 2.31
CA VAL A 298 -12.15 16.40 1.35
C VAL A 298 -12.40 15.58 0.08
N THR A 299 -13.42 15.97 -0.68
CA THR A 299 -13.65 15.40 -2.01
C THR A 299 -12.44 15.64 -2.91
N ALA A 300 -11.99 14.59 -3.58
CA ALA A 300 -10.79 14.59 -4.42
C ALA A 300 -11.12 14.11 -5.84
N PRO A 301 -11.57 15.01 -6.74
CA PRO A 301 -11.93 14.66 -8.11
C PRO A 301 -10.75 14.01 -8.84
N GLY A 302 -11.00 12.90 -9.55
CA GLY A 302 -9.99 12.20 -10.34
C GLY A 302 -9.26 11.08 -9.59
N ILE A 303 -9.49 10.93 -8.27
CA ILE A 303 -9.08 9.74 -7.55
C ILE A 303 -10.30 8.98 -7.01
N SER A 304 -10.18 7.68 -6.85
CA SER A 304 -11.20 6.87 -6.18
C SER A 304 -11.11 7.10 -4.67
N GLY A 305 -12.10 7.80 -4.07
CA GLY A 305 -12.13 8.10 -2.64
C GLY A 305 -12.03 9.59 -2.31
N THR A 306 -11.48 9.91 -1.14
CA THR A 306 -11.30 11.27 -0.63
C THR A 306 -9.87 11.44 -0.12
N TYR A 307 -9.41 12.69 0.16
CA TYR A 307 -8.03 12.98 0.51
C TYR A 307 -7.91 13.84 1.77
N GLY A 308 -7.05 13.40 2.70
CA GLY A 308 -6.71 14.09 3.95
C GLY A 308 -5.37 14.84 3.88
N LEU A 309 -4.60 14.83 4.96
CA LEU A 309 -3.27 15.42 5.00
C LEU A 309 -2.22 14.35 4.60
N GLY A 310 -1.99 14.19 3.30
CA GLY A 310 -1.07 13.18 2.77
C GLY A 310 -1.61 11.75 2.75
N LEU A 311 -2.92 11.60 2.89
CA LEU A 311 -3.58 10.30 2.99
C LEU A 311 -4.80 10.24 2.06
N MET A 312 -4.93 9.15 1.35
CA MET A 312 -6.18 8.76 0.71
C MET A 312 -7.07 8.00 1.69
N LYS A 313 -8.39 8.16 1.53
CA LYS A 313 -9.39 7.34 2.23
C LYS A 313 -10.26 6.65 1.20
N LYS A 314 -10.38 5.33 1.32
CA LYS A 314 -11.19 4.45 0.45
C LYS A 314 -12.03 3.47 1.26
N THR A 315 -12.79 2.64 0.58
CA THR A 315 -13.55 1.54 1.17
C THR A 315 -13.25 0.25 0.42
N PHE A 316 -12.76 -0.78 1.12
CA PHE A 316 -12.60 -2.12 0.60
C PHE A 316 -13.55 -3.07 1.31
N LYS A 317 -14.46 -3.72 0.57
CA LYS A 317 -15.42 -4.68 1.13
C LYS A 317 -16.24 -4.17 2.32
N GLY A 318 -16.49 -2.85 2.37
CA GLY A 318 -17.24 -2.20 3.46
C GLY A 318 -16.35 -1.66 4.60
N TYR A 319 -15.07 -2.03 4.67
CA TYR A 319 -14.12 -1.48 5.64
C TYR A 319 -13.56 -0.16 5.15
N THR A 320 -13.47 0.81 6.06
CA THR A 320 -12.70 2.03 5.80
C THR A 320 -11.21 1.70 5.72
N ALA A 321 -10.53 2.24 4.72
CA ALA A 321 -9.09 2.12 4.54
C ALA A 321 -8.46 3.50 4.38
N TYR A 322 -7.34 3.71 5.04
CA TYR A 322 -6.46 4.87 4.86
C TYR A 322 -5.13 4.39 4.30
N GLY A 323 -4.53 5.17 3.42
CA GLY A 323 -3.27 4.79 2.80
C GLY A 323 -2.93 5.66 1.60
N HIS A 324 -2.18 5.11 0.66
CA HIS A 324 -1.85 5.80 -0.58
C HIS A 324 -1.51 4.81 -1.70
N GLY A 325 -1.84 5.17 -2.93
CA GLY A 325 -1.28 4.57 -4.13
C GLY A 325 -0.01 5.29 -4.58
N GLY A 326 0.83 4.63 -5.36
CA GLY A 326 2.06 5.23 -5.88
C GLY A 326 2.37 4.73 -7.27
N ASP A 327 2.65 5.67 -8.16
CA ASP A 327 2.96 5.42 -9.56
C ASP A 327 4.14 6.30 -9.96
N LEU A 328 5.18 5.68 -10.49
CA LEU A 328 6.29 6.35 -11.17
C LEU A 328 6.81 5.41 -12.26
N SER A 329 7.85 4.60 -11.99
CA SER A 329 8.27 3.52 -12.89
C SER A 329 7.77 2.14 -12.44
N TYR A 330 7.28 2.07 -11.21
CA TYR A 330 6.65 0.92 -10.55
C TYR A 330 5.30 1.36 -10.03
N SER A 331 4.49 0.40 -9.56
CA SER A 331 3.24 0.70 -8.90
C SER A 331 3.21 0.14 -7.48
N ALA A 332 2.67 0.91 -6.56
CA ALA A 332 2.49 0.56 -5.17
C ALA A 332 1.06 0.85 -4.72
N ASN A 333 0.50 -0.04 -3.92
CA ASN A 333 -0.82 0.10 -3.32
C ASN A 333 -0.71 -0.33 -1.85
N SER A 334 -0.88 0.62 -0.90
CA SER A 334 -0.67 0.34 0.51
C SER A 334 -1.73 0.97 1.39
N TRP A 335 -2.38 0.16 2.20
CA TRP A 335 -3.58 0.50 2.96
C TRP A 335 -3.56 -0.08 4.37
N TYR A 336 -4.07 0.70 5.31
CA TYR A 336 -4.41 0.28 6.67
C TYR A 336 -5.94 0.30 6.86
N LEU A 337 -6.46 -0.78 7.41
CA LEU A 337 -7.88 -0.97 7.71
C LEU A 337 -8.06 -0.96 9.24
N PRO A 338 -8.47 0.18 9.84
CA PRO A 338 -8.56 0.33 11.30
C PRO A 338 -9.50 -0.69 11.96
N ASP A 339 -10.62 -1.02 11.31
CA ASP A 339 -11.62 -1.96 11.85
C ASP A 339 -11.06 -3.38 12.04
N LEU A 340 -9.98 -3.72 11.35
CA LEU A 340 -9.31 -5.02 11.39
C LEU A 340 -7.93 -4.97 12.04
N ASP A 341 -7.43 -3.76 12.33
CA ASP A 341 -6.03 -3.46 12.68
C ASP A 341 -5.06 -4.16 11.71
N LEU A 342 -5.37 -4.08 10.41
CA LEU A 342 -4.72 -4.79 9.32
C LEU A 342 -4.11 -3.81 8.32
N SER A 343 -2.85 -4.04 7.95
CA SER A 343 -2.20 -3.33 6.86
C SER A 343 -1.91 -4.29 5.72
N ILE A 344 -2.11 -3.83 4.48
CA ILE A 344 -1.89 -4.61 3.25
C ILE A 344 -1.13 -3.74 2.26
N THR A 345 -0.02 -4.25 1.74
CA THR A 345 0.77 -3.62 0.67
C THR A 345 0.90 -4.57 -0.51
N VAL A 346 0.78 -4.03 -1.70
CA VAL A 346 1.04 -4.72 -2.98
C VAL A 346 1.94 -3.83 -3.84
N LEU A 347 3.02 -4.39 -4.35
CA LEU A 347 4.00 -3.74 -5.22
C LEU A 347 4.09 -4.50 -6.56
N ASN A 348 4.40 -3.78 -7.63
CA ASN A 348 4.50 -4.30 -8.98
C ASN A 348 5.64 -3.61 -9.75
N ASN A 349 6.28 -4.35 -10.67
CA ASN A 349 7.40 -3.86 -11.48
C ASN A 349 7.08 -3.68 -12.99
N ASP A 350 5.81 -3.68 -13.35
CA ASP A 350 5.34 -3.44 -14.71
C ASP A 350 4.85 -1.99 -14.82
N ALA A 351 5.53 -1.15 -15.60
CA ALA A 351 5.24 0.29 -15.69
C ALA A 351 3.94 0.59 -16.46
N GLU A 352 3.36 -0.40 -17.16
CA GLU A 352 2.05 -0.27 -17.82
C GLU A 352 0.87 -0.42 -16.83
N VAL A 353 1.16 -0.82 -15.59
CA VAL A 353 0.17 -1.05 -14.53
C VAL A 353 0.24 0.08 -13.52
N ILE A 354 -0.88 0.68 -13.22
CA ILE A 354 -0.97 1.73 -12.20
C ILE A 354 -1.48 1.19 -10.86
N SER A 355 -1.24 1.93 -9.79
CA SER A 355 -1.56 1.53 -8.41
C SER A 355 -3.02 1.09 -8.20
N TRP A 356 -3.95 1.59 -9.01
CA TRP A 356 -5.37 1.25 -8.93
C TRP A 356 -5.68 -0.12 -9.50
N ASP A 357 -4.87 -0.58 -10.45
CA ASP A 357 -4.98 -1.93 -11.01
C ASP A 357 -4.52 -3.00 -10.00
N LEU A 358 -3.84 -2.60 -8.92
CA LEU A 358 -3.44 -3.46 -7.81
C LEU A 358 -4.53 -3.61 -6.72
N GLU A 359 -5.60 -2.80 -6.75
CA GLU A 359 -6.69 -2.90 -5.77
C GLU A 359 -7.38 -4.29 -5.76
N PRO A 360 -7.60 -4.95 -6.90
CA PRO A 360 -8.11 -6.32 -6.91
C PRO A 360 -7.25 -7.32 -6.13
N VAL A 361 -5.91 -7.14 -6.14
CA VAL A 361 -4.99 -7.98 -5.35
C VAL A 361 -5.20 -7.74 -3.86
N THR A 362 -5.27 -6.46 -3.46
CA THR A 362 -5.56 -6.06 -2.08
C THR A 362 -6.89 -6.66 -1.59
N ILE A 363 -7.95 -6.59 -2.42
CA ILE A 363 -9.26 -7.16 -2.12
C ILE A 363 -9.20 -8.69 -2.01
N ALA A 364 -8.47 -9.37 -2.89
CA ALA A 364 -8.33 -10.82 -2.88
C ALA A 364 -7.60 -11.32 -1.63
N LEU A 365 -6.53 -10.65 -1.23
CA LEU A 365 -5.78 -10.96 -0.01
C LEU A 365 -6.65 -10.73 1.23
N LEU A 366 -7.37 -9.60 1.31
CA LEU A 366 -8.31 -9.31 2.38
C LEU A 366 -9.40 -10.39 2.47
N GLN A 367 -9.99 -10.79 1.34
CA GLN A 367 -11.00 -11.85 1.28
C GLN A 367 -10.45 -13.18 1.78
N THR A 368 -9.23 -13.53 1.40
CA THR A 368 -8.57 -14.77 1.83
C THR A 368 -8.37 -14.79 3.35
N TYR A 369 -7.96 -13.65 3.92
CA TYR A 369 -7.82 -13.49 5.37
C TYR A 369 -9.14 -13.63 6.11
N GLU A 370 -10.19 -12.92 5.65
CA GLU A 370 -11.53 -13.01 6.25
C GLU A 370 -12.06 -14.45 6.23
N ASN A 371 -11.94 -15.12 5.10
CA ASN A 371 -12.39 -16.49 4.94
C ASN A 371 -11.64 -17.43 5.88
N TRP A 372 -10.33 -17.22 6.05
CA TRP A 372 -9.55 -18.00 6.99
C TRP A 372 -9.99 -17.73 8.45
N LYS A 373 -10.23 -16.46 8.85
CA LYS A 373 -10.76 -16.13 10.20
C LYS A 373 -12.09 -16.83 10.47
N LEU A 374 -12.99 -16.90 9.48
CA LEU A 374 -14.25 -17.61 9.62
C LEU A 374 -14.05 -19.11 9.91
N THR A 375 -13.00 -19.74 9.37
CA THR A 375 -12.72 -21.17 9.64
C THR A 375 -12.25 -21.41 11.07
N LEU A 376 -11.70 -20.41 11.76
CA LEU A 376 -11.25 -20.52 13.15
C LEU A 376 -12.42 -20.50 14.16
N HIS A 377 -13.57 -19.94 13.78
CA HIS A 377 -14.75 -19.82 14.64
C HIS A 377 -15.69 -21.02 14.50
N VAL A 378 -15.33 -22.02 13.71
CA VAL A 378 -16.08 -23.25 13.57
C VAL A 378 -15.57 -24.23 14.63
N ASP A 379 -15.99 -24.05 15.88
CA ASP A 379 -15.83 -25.05 16.93
C ASP A 379 -16.46 -26.37 16.50
N ASP A 380 -15.69 -27.39 16.49
CA ASP A 380 -15.81 -28.85 16.55
C ASP A 380 -17.16 -29.59 16.31
N VAL A 381 -18.19 -28.97 15.78
CA VAL A 381 -19.52 -29.61 15.59
C VAL A 381 -20.08 -29.39 14.16
N VAL A 382 -19.27 -29.07 13.17
CA VAL A 382 -19.79 -29.06 11.79
C VAL A 382 -19.24 -30.25 11.02
N ASN A 383 -20.11 -31.19 10.68
CA ASN A 383 -19.87 -32.17 9.62
C ASN A 383 -19.09 -31.53 8.48
N LYS A 384 -17.95 -32.11 8.07
CA LYS A 384 -17.14 -31.63 6.95
C LYS A 384 -18.03 -31.46 5.73
N VAL A 385 -18.42 -30.21 5.45
CA VAL A 385 -19.08 -29.87 4.19
C VAL A 385 -18.00 -29.80 3.14
N ASP A 386 -17.97 -30.77 2.23
CA ASP A 386 -17.08 -30.72 1.05
C ASP A 386 -17.85 -30.08 -0.11
N ILE A 387 -17.32 -28.98 -0.66
CA ILE A 387 -17.92 -28.23 -1.74
C ILE A 387 -16.95 -28.15 -2.91
N LYS A 388 -17.42 -28.53 -4.10
CA LYS A 388 -16.66 -28.44 -5.35
C LYS A 388 -17.45 -27.69 -6.40
N VAL A 389 -16.81 -26.74 -7.07
CA VAL A 389 -17.37 -25.98 -8.20
C VAL A 389 -16.73 -26.46 -9.48
N PHE A 390 -17.51 -26.91 -10.46
CA PHE A 390 -17.00 -27.41 -11.73
C PHE A 390 -18.03 -27.27 -12.89
N PRO A 391 -17.59 -27.13 -14.14
CA PRO A 391 -16.20 -26.88 -14.52
C PRO A 391 -15.75 -25.47 -14.08
N ASN A 392 -14.47 -25.34 -13.85
CA ASN A 392 -13.81 -24.05 -13.67
C ASN A 392 -12.49 -24.13 -14.43
N PRO A 393 -12.29 -23.41 -15.52
CA PRO A 393 -13.16 -22.38 -16.13
C PRO A 393 -14.54 -22.85 -16.60
N THR A 394 -15.48 -21.92 -16.69
CA THR A 394 -16.86 -22.16 -17.14
C THR A 394 -17.25 -21.29 -18.34
N SER A 395 -18.02 -21.81 -19.28
CA SER A 395 -18.65 -21.04 -20.37
C SER A 395 -19.99 -20.39 -19.97
N GLY A 396 -20.29 -20.34 -18.66
CA GLY A 396 -21.54 -19.76 -18.13
C GLY A 396 -22.41 -20.74 -17.34
N ASN A 397 -22.23 -22.06 -17.53
CA ASN A 397 -22.92 -23.08 -16.74
C ASN A 397 -21.91 -23.84 -15.88
N PHE A 398 -22.18 -23.95 -14.59
CA PHE A 398 -21.34 -24.68 -13.65
C PHE A 398 -22.20 -25.41 -12.61
N ASN A 399 -21.58 -26.38 -11.97
CA ASN A 399 -22.20 -27.20 -10.95
C ASN A 399 -21.49 -26.98 -9.61
N ILE A 400 -22.26 -27.03 -8.54
CA ILE A 400 -21.74 -27.06 -7.18
C ILE A 400 -22.10 -28.41 -6.59
N ALA A 401 -21.11 -29.24 -6.31
CA ALA A 401 -21.30 -30.46 -5.53
C ALA A 401 -21.11 -30.14 -4.05
N ILE A 402 -22.08 -30.50 -3.22
CA ILE A 402 -22.05 -30.31 -1.77
C ILE A 402 -22.28 -31.66 -1.10
N THR A 403 -21.30 -32.08 -0.28
CA THR A 403 -21.43 -33.27 0.59
C THR A 403 -21.34 -32.86 2.05
N GLY A 404 -22.13 -33.49 2.92
CA GLY A 404 -22.15 -33.17 4.36
C GLY A 404 -22.91 -31.89 4.70
N ALA A 405 -23.72 -31.36 3.80
CA ALA A 405 -24.52 -30.17 4.05
C ALA A 405 -25.56 -30.39 5.16
N PRO A 406 -25.84 -29.37 6.00
CA PRO A 406 -26.92 -29.45 6.97
C PRO A 406 -28.27 -29.59 6.23
N GLU A 407 -29.06 -30.59 6.64
CA GLU A 407 -30.37 -30.83 6.06
C GLU A 407 -31.34 -29.66 6.32
N ASN A 408 -32.12 -29.30 5.29
CA ASN A 408 -33.22 -28.30 5.34
C ASN A 408 -32.81 -26.84 5.60
N LYS A 409 -31.52 -26.43 5.47
CA LYS A 409 -31.16 -25.04 5.57
C LYS A 409 -31.03 -24.37 4.18
N PRO A 410 -31.41 -23.09 4.05
CA PRO A 410 -31.26 -22.38 2.79
C PRO A 410 -29.77 -22.10 2.51
N PHE A 411 -29.42 -22.08 1.20
CA PHE A 411 -28.12 -21.71 0.72
C PHE A 411 -28.22 -20.45 -0.13
N GLU A 412 -27.24 -19.58 0.01
CA GLU A 412 -27.06 -18.41 -0.83
C GLU A 412 -25.71 -18.51 -1.54
N ILE A 413 -25.73 -18.39 -2.87
CA ILE A 413 -24.53 -18.40 -3.71
C ILE A 413 -24.39 -16.99 -4.27
N LYS A 414 -23.25 -16.35 -3.99
CA LYS A 414 -22.91 -15.00 -4.46
C LYS A 414 -21.76 -15.07 -5.43
N LEU A 415 -21.78 -14.26 -6.48
CA LEU A 415 -20.60 -13.91 -7.27
C LEU A 415 -20.32 -12.42 -7.13
N CYS A 416 -19.07 -12.10 -6.85
CA CYS A 416 -18.55 -10.74 -6.85
C CYS A 416 -17.48 -10.59 -7.94
N ASN A 417 -17.42 -9.42 -8.56
CA ASN A 417 -16.31 -9.09 -9.45
C ASN A 417 -15.01 -8.85 -8.64
N LEU A 418 -13.91 -8.56 -9.34
CA LEU A 418 -12.61 -8.30 -8.72
C LEU A 418 -12.60 -7.10 -7.77
N TYR A 419 -13.59 -6.20 -7.85
CA TYR A 419 -13.76 -5.05 -6.96
C TYR A 419 -14.65 -5.35 -5.74
N GLY A 420 -15.04 -6.63 -5.53
CA GLY A 420 -15.92 -7.03 -4.44
C GLY A 420 -17.41 -6.65 -4.64
N GLN A 421 -17.79 -6.14 -5.81
CA GLN A 421 -19.17 -5.80 -6.11
C GLN A 421 -19.97 -7.06 -6.46
N LEU A 422 -21.13 -7.22 -5.83
CA LEU A 422 -22.04 -8.33 -6.11
C LEU A 422 -22.58 -8.22 -7.53
N VAL A 423 -22.29 -9.21 -8.38
CA VAL A 423 -22.72 -9.25 -9.79
C VAL A 423 -23.81 -10.30 -10.04
N TRP A 424 -23.94 -11.28 -9.15
CA TRP A 424 -24.98 -12.30 -9.24
C TRP A 424 -25.20 -12.98 -7.87
N VAL A 425 -26.46 -13.35 -7.62
CA VAL A 425 -26.85 -14.08 -6.42
C VAL A 425 -27.92 -15.13 -6.76
N LYS A 426 -27.84 -16.28 -6.11
CA LYS A 426 -28.83 -17.33 -6.18
C LYS A 426 -29.11 -17.90 -4.79
N THR A 427 -30.37 -17.83 -4.38
CA THR A 427 -30.83 -18.45 -3.12
C THR A 427 -31.56 -19.77 -3.43
N LEU A 428 -31.24 -20.79 -2.66
CA LEU A 428 -31.78 -22.13 -2.79
C LEU A 428 -32.38 -22.55 -1.46
N SER A 429 -33.56 -23.18 -1.48
CA SER A 429 -34.09 -23.85 -0.31
C SER A 429 -33.32 -25.15 -0.04
N GLY A 430 -33.20 -25.58 1.23
CA GLY A 430 -32.48 -26.80 1.59
C GLY A 430 -33.02 -28.07 0.88
N SER A 431 -34.27 -28.08 0.47
CA SER A 431 -34.88 -29.15 -0.32
C SER A 431 -34.46 -29.17 -1.79
N ALA A 432 -33.79 -28.13 -2.29
CA ALA A 432 -33.32 -28.04 -3.69
C ALA A 432 -32.04 -28.82 -3.97
N ILE A 433 -31.41 -29.38 -2.94
CA ILE A 433 -30.20 -30.22 -3.08
C ILE A 433 -30.63 -31.68 -3.22
N SER A 434 -31.17 -32.03 -4.36
CA SER A 434 -31.37 -33.41 -4.72
C SER A 434 -30.05 -33.98 -5.28
N ASN A 435 -29.57 -35.05 -4.68
CA ASN A 435 -28.31 -35.74 -5.07
C ASN A 435 -26.99 -34.96 -4.86
N GLY A 436 -26.96 -33.91 -4.02
CA GLY A 436 -25.72 -33.22 -3.68
C GLY A 436 -25.15 -32.32 -4.78
N ILE A 437 -25.83 -32.10 -5.88
CA ILE A 437 -25.37 -31.24 -7.00
C ILE A 437 -26.39 -30.14 -7.29
N ILE A 438 -25.89 -28.90 -7.35
CA ILE A 438 -26.62 -27.69 -7.71
C ILE A 438 -26.18 -27.24 -9.08
N ASN A 439 -27.09 -27.12 -10.03
CA ASN A 439 -26.83 -26.56 -11.34
C ASN A 439 -26.98 -25.03 -11.29
N CYS A 440 -25.96 -24.30 -11.73
CA CYS A 440 -25.96 -22.85 -11.80
C CYS A 440 -25.70 -22.37 -13.22
N SER A 441 -26.39 -21.29 -13.59
CA SER A 441 -26.18 -20.59 -14.87
C SER A 441 -25.89 -19.13 -14.58
N LEU A 442 -24.81 -18.60 -15.13
CA LEU A 442 -24.45 -17.20 -15.04
C LEU A 442 -25.32 -16.36 -15.99
N PRO A 443 -25.56 -15.09 -15.69
CA PRO A 443 -26.24 -14.19 -16.61
C PRO A 443 -25.50 -14.12 -17.96
N LEU A 444 -26.25 -14.08 -19.06
CA LEU A 444 -25.70 -14.01 -20.42
C LEU A 444 -24.89 -12.73 -20.68
N ASN A 445 -25.18 -11.66 -19.92
CA ASN A 445 -24.51 -10.36 -20.02
C ASN A 445 -23.30 -10.24 -19.09
N LEU A 446 -22.97 -11.29 -18.33
CA LEU A 446 -21.77 -11.29 -17.50
C LEU A 446 -20.55 -11.40 -18.41
N GLN A 447 -19.59 -10.48 -18.27
CA GLN A 447 -18.37 -10.45 -19.07
C GLN A 447 -17.48 -11.65 -18.75
N ASP A 448 -16.58 -11.98 -19.66
CA ASP A 448 -15.52 -12.94 -19.38
C ASP A 448 -14.55 -12.36 -18.35
N GLY A 449 -14.08 -13.20 -17.46
CA GLY A 449 -13.21 -12.74 -16.37
C GLY A 449 -13.29 -13.63 -15.15
N THR A 450 -12.50 -13.27 -14.16
CA THR A 450 -12.45 -13.93 -12.86
C THR A 450 -13.46 -13.31 -11.90
N TYR A 451 -14.16 -14.17 -11.17
CA TYR A 451 -15.15 -13.79 -10.17
C TYR A 451 -14.87 -14.54 -8.86
N PHE A 452 -15.17 -13.90 -7.75
CA PHE A 452 -15.20 -14.56 -6.44
C PHE A 452 -16.57 -15.21 -6.25
N ILE A 453 -16.59 -16.51 -5.92
CA ILE A 453 -17.79 -17.24 -5.56
C ILE A 453 -17.81 -17.47 -4.05
N GLU A 454 -18.90 -17.10 -3.42
CA GLU A 454 -19.18 -17.31 -2.00
C GLU A 454 -20.44 -18.15 -1.84
N ILE A 455 -20.41 -19.19 -1.01
CA ILE A 455 -21.56 -20.04 -0.72
C ILE A 455 -21.84 -20.00 0.77
N ASN A 456 -23.00 -19.51 1.15
CA ASN A 456 -23.41 -19.28 2.52
C ASN A 456 -24.59 -20.19 2.90
N SER A 457 -24.67 -20.58 4.16
CA SER A 457 -25.88 -21.11 4.74
C SER A 457 -26.21 -20.37 6.03
N GLU A 458 -27.39 -19.73 6.07
CA GLU A 458 -27.78 -18.78 7.11
C GLU A 458 -26.76 -17.61 7.18
N LYS A 459 -26.03 -17.43 8.29
CA LYS A 459 -24.99 -16.42 8.46
C LYS A 459 -23.56 -16.97 8.32
N ASN A 460 -23.43 -18.26 7.97
CA ASN A 460 -22.14 -18.92 7.91
C ASN A 460 -21.68 -19.09 6.46
N VAL A 461 -20.45 -18.63 6.17
CA VAL A 461 -19.78 -18.91 4.89
C VAL A 461 -19.31 -20.37 4.92
N LEU A 462 -19.78 -21.16 3.96
CA LEU A 462 -19.41 -22.58 3.83
C LEU A 462 -18.28 -22.79 2.82
N TYR A 463 -18.16 -21.89 1.84
CA TYR A 463 -17.18 -22.03 0.76
C TYR A 463 -16.90 -20.68 0.11
N ASN A 464 -15.64 -20.49 -0.22
CA ASN A 464 -15.15 -19.36 -1.00
C ASN A 464 -14.09 -19.83 -1.98
N SER A 465 -14.15 -19.34 -3.21
CA SER A 465 -13.18 -19.64 -4.26
C SER A 465 -13.28 -18.63 -5.39
N THR A 466 -12.49 -18.83 -6.42
CA THR A 466 -12.62 -18.11 -7.68
C THR A 466 -13.28 -18.97 -8.74
N ILE A 467 -14.02 -18.35 -9.64
CA ILE A 467 -14.56 -18.96 -10.86
C ILE A 467 -14.15 -18.11 -12.07
N LEU A 468 -13.59 -18.76 -13.08
CA LEU A 468 -13.18 -18.11 -14.32
C LEU A 468 -14.26 -18.34 -15.37
N LYS A 469 -14.90 -17.27 -15.87
CA LYS A 469 -15.82 -17.32 -17.00
C LYS A 469 -15.06 -17.02 -18.29
N LEU A 470 -15.18 -17.94 -19.26
CA LEU A 470 -14.68 -17.79 -20.61
C LEU A 470 -15.84 -17.96 -21.60
N SER A 471 -15.83 -17.20 -22.70
CA SER A 471 -16.82 -17.27 -23.80
C SER A 471 -16.66 -18.51 -24.65
#